data_a9f37d40702cb7a0c23795fa03b56834
#
_entry.id   a9f37d40702cb7a0c23795fa03b56834
#
_cell.length_a   1.000
_cell.length_b   1.000
_cell.length_c   1.000
_cell.angle_alpha   90.00
_cell.angle_beta   90.00
_cell.angle_gamma   90.00
#
_symmetry.space_group_name_H-M   'P 1'
#
loop_
_entity.id
_entity.type
_entity.pdbx_description
1 polymer ?
#
loop_
_entity_poly.entity_id
_entity_poly.type
_entity_poly.pdbx_seq_one_letter_code
_entity_poly.pdbx_strand_id
1 'polypeptide(L)'
;MSIPTALEAALKRLSGALDHLDAASDRRARADAARGDLEEELTLMQDDRSRLAIELNSALARVGSLDLAHREAERRLERASATIRAALGESEADDQEGVEPPEQEP
;
A
#
# COMPACT_ATOMS: atom_id res chain seq x y z
N MET A 1 78.10 7.79 -14.49
CA MET A 1 77.39 8.76 -13.70
C MET A 1 76.26 8.12 -12.91
N SER A 2 76.39 7.99 -11.62
CA SER A 2 75.35 7.33 -10.79
C SER A 2 74.18 8.22 -10.40
N ILE A 3 74.31 9.57 -10.52
CA ILE A 3 73.26 10.55 -10.16
C ILE A 3 72.04 10.45 -11.09
N PRO A 4 72.16 10.40 -12.43
CA PRO A 4 71.01 10.25 -13.30
C PRO A 4 70.20 9.01 -13.06
N THR A 5 70.89 7.89 -12.75
CA THR A 5 70.21 6.58 -12.53
C THR A 5 69.40 6.57 -11.22
N ALA A 6 69.98 7.13 -10.14
CA ALA A 6 69.27 7.26 -8.87
C ALA A 6 68.10 8.26 -8.97
N LEU A 7 68.29 9.34 -9.70
CA LEU A 7 67.24 10.35 -9.96
C LEU A 7 66.12 9.74 -10.83
N GLU A 8 66.49 9.02 -11.88
CA GLU A 8 65.49 8.33 -12.72
C GLU A 8 64.69 7.29 -11.92
N ALA A 9 65.32 6.54 -11.05
CA ALA A 9 64.62 5.60 -10.17
C ALA A 9 63.68 6.30 -9.21
N ALA A 10 64.11 7.44 -8.64
CA ALA A 10 63.26 8.26 -7.77
C ALA A 10 62.07 8.86 -8.52
N LEU A 11 62.30 9.38 -9.72
CA LEU A 11 61.22 9.91 -10.58
C LEU A 11 60.24 8.83 -10.99
N LYS A 12 60.73 7.65 -11.30
CA LYS A 12 59.91 6.48 -11.64
C LYS A 12 59.01 6.05 -10.47
N ARG A 13 59.55 6.04 -9.26
CA ARG A 13 58.77 5.76 -8.04
C ARG A 13 57.73 6.85 -7.81
N LEU A 14 58.09 8.11 -7.97
CA LEU A 14 57.16 9.24 -7.82
C LEU A 14 56.05 9.16 -8.85
N SER A 15 56.37 8.91 -10.11
CA SER A 15 55.42 8.73 -11.18
C SER A 15 54.47 7.56 -10.89
N GLY A 16 55.01 6.43 -10.45
CA GLY A 16 54.18 5.28 -10.05
C GLY A 16 53.26 5.58 -8.87
N ALA A 17 53.77 6.31 -7.86
CA ALA A 17 52.96 6.74 -6.71
C ALA A 17 51.84 7.68 -7.12
N LEU A 18 52.09 8.62 -8.04
CA LEU A 18 51.09 9.53 -8.60
C LEU A 18 50.03 8.79 -9.42
N ASP A 19 50.44 7.80 -10.21
CA ASP A 19 49.52 6.95 -10.96
C ASP A 19 48.60 6.15 -10.02
N HIS A 20 49.15 5.60 -8.94
CA HIS A 20 48.37 4.93 -7.91
C HIS A 20 47.38 5.89 -7.22
N LEU A 21 47.82 7.10 -6.92
CA LEU A 21 46.98 8.10 -6.28
C LEU A 21 45.82 8.55 -7.21
N ASP A 22 46.11 8.76 -8.49
CA ASP A 22 45.10 9.06 -9.49
C ASP A 22 44.08 7.94 -9.60
N ALA A 23 44.53 6.70 -9.71
CA ALA A 23 43.63 5.56 -9.78
C ALA A 23 42.77 5.40 -8.51
N ALA A 24 43.38 5.64 -7.34
CA ALA A 24 42.64 5.60 -6.06
C ALA A 24 41.62 6.77 -5.96
N SER A 25 42.00 7.94 -6.43
CA SER A 25 41.12 9.11 -6.46
C SER A 25 39.92 8.89 -7.40
N ASP A 26 40.17 8.32 -8.59
CA ASP A 26 39.08 7.98 -9.54
C ASP A 26 38.13 6.92 -8.95
N ARG A 27 38.67 5.90 -8.32
CA ARG A 27 37.84 4.88 -7.66
C ARG A 27 37.00 5.48 -6.56
N ARG A 28 37.57 6.37 -5.77
CA ARG A 28 36.84 7.04 -4.70
C ARG A 28 35.74 7.96 -5.25
N ALA A 29 36.05 8.72 -6.29
CA ALA A 29 35.05 9.58 -6.94
C ALA A 29 33.88 8.78 -7.48
N ARG A 30 34.13 7.62 -8.11
CA ARG A 30 33.08 6.70 -8.59
C ARG A 30 32.27 6.10 -7.44
N ALA A 31 32.94 5.71 -6.34
CA ALA A 31 32.27 5.18 -5.16
C ALA A 31 31.39 6.24 -4.50
N ASP A 32 31.89 7.48 -4.40
CA ASP A 32 31.13 8.59 -3.84
C ASP A 32 29.92 8.94 -4.70
N ALA A 33 30.07 8.94 -6.03
CA ALA A 33 28.98 9.14 -6.97
C ALA A 33 27.91 8.03 -6.85
N ALA A 34 28.34 6.77 -6.78
CA ALA A 34 27.43 5.64 -6.58
C ALA A 34 26.71 5.71 -5.23
N ARG A 35 27.38 6.16 -4.19
CA ARG A 35 26.79 6.39 -2.87
C ARG A 35 25.74 7.50 -2.91
N GLY A 36 26.03 8.59 -3.62
CA GLY A 36 25.07 9.69 -3.82
C GLY A 36 23.82 9.22 -4.56
N ASP A 37 23.96 8.39 -5.59
CA ASP A 37 22.85 7.79 -6.32
C ASP A 37 22.00 6.87 -5.43
N LEU A 38 22.65 6.07 -4.58
CA LEU A 38 21.95 5.21 -3.62
C LEU A 38 21.21 6.01 -2.55
N GLU A 39 21.78 7.10 -2.06
CA GLU A 39 21.13 8.00 -1.11
C GLU A 39 19.90 8.65 -1.72
N GLU A 40 19.98 9.09 -2.96
CA GLU A 40 18.85 9.64 -3.70
C GLU A 40 17.75 8.61 -3.90
N GLU A 41 18.11 7.39 -4.33
CA GLU A 41 17.17 6.28 -4.48
C GLU A 41 16.51 5.92 -3.14
N LEU A 42 17.27 5.89 -2.05
CA LEU A 42 16.74 5.63 -0.72
C LEU A 42 15.72 6.70 -0.30
N THR A 43 15.99 7.96 -0.59
CA THR A 43 15.06 9.06 -0.32
C THR A 43 13.77 8.90 -1.10
N LEU A 44 13.85 8.57 -2.39
CA LEU A 44 12.68 8.30 -3.23
C LEU A 44 11.86 7.10 -2.70
N MET A 45 12.54 6.04 -2.28
CA MET A 45 11.88 4.87 -1.70
C MET A 45 11.19 5.18 -0.38
N GLN A 46 11.80 6.03 0.47
CA GLN A 46 11.19 6.49 1.72
C GLN A 46 9.95 7.35 1.48
N ASP A 47 10.00 8.24 0.49
CA ASP A 47 8.87 9.07 0.10
C ASP A 47 7.73 8.21 -0.45
N ASP A 48 8.03 7.24 -1.30
CA ASP A 48 7.06 6.28 -1.84
C ASP A 48 6.43 5.44 -0.71
N ARG A 49 7.23 4.98 0.23
CA ARG A 49 6.74 4.24 1.40
C ARG A 49 5.77 5.07 2.24
N SER A 50 6.11 6.34 2.48
CA SER A 50 5.26 7.26 3.23
C SER A 50 3.93 7.50 2.50
N ARG A 51 3.98 7.71 1.20
CA ARG A 51 2.79 7.89 0.36
C ARG A 51 1.91 6.64 0.38
N LEU A 52 2.51 5.46 0.20
CA LEU A 52 1.78 4.18 0.24
C LEU A 52 1.15 3.92 1.61
N ALA A 53 1.81 4.30 2.69
CA ALA A 53 1.24 4.19 4.03
C ALA A 53 0.00 5.08 4.20
N ILE A 54 0.03 6.30 3.68
CA ILE A 54 -1.13 7.22 3.70
C ILE A 54 -2.26 6.66 2.83
N GLU A 55 -1.97 6.18 1.63
CA GLU A 55 -2.96 5.57 0.74
C GLU A 55 -3.58 4.32 1.36
N LEU A 56 -2.79 3.49 2.01
CA LEU A 56 -3.28 2.30 2.71
C LEU A 56 -4.22 2.67 3.85
N ASN A 57 -3.84 3.62 4.69
CA ASN A 57 -4.70 4.09 5.79
C ASN A 57 -6.01 4.69 5.25
N SER A 58 -5.96 5.44 4.17
CA SER A 58 -7.15 5.97 3.50
C SER A 58 -8.04 4.86 2.94
N ALA A 59 -7.44 3.84 2.32
CA ALA A 59 -8.17 2.68 1.79
C ALA A 59 -8.82 1.87 2.92
N LEU A 60 -8.12 1.65 4.03
CA LEU A 60 -8.66 0.95 5.20
C LEU A 60 -9.83 1.73 5.83
N ALA A 61 -9.74 3.05 5.90
CA ALA A 61 -10.84 3.90 6.38
C ALA A 61 -12.07 3.77 5.47
N ARG A 62 -11.88 3.73 4.15
CA ARG A 62 -12.98 3.52 3.18
C ARG A 62 -13.60 2.14 3.32
N VAL A 63 -12.78 1.11 3.49
CA VAL A 63 -13.27 -0.26 3.73
C VAL A 63 -14.11 -0.30 5.00
N GLY A 64 -13.66 0.30 6.10
CA GLY A 64 -14.42 0.39 7.33
C GLY A 64 -15.75 1.12 7.16
N SER A 65 -15.76 2.22 6.44
CA SER A 65 -16.98 2.98 6.11
C SER A 65 -17.96 2.18 5.25
N LEU A 66 -17.47 1.46 4.25
CA LEU A 66 -18.28 0.59 3.40
C LEU A 66 -18.85 -0.60 4.20
N ASP A 67 -18.09 -1.18 5.10
CA ASP A 67 -18.55 -2.27 5.96
C ASP A 67 -19.70 -1.82 6.87
N LEU A 68 -19.59 -0.63 7.47
CA LEU A 68 -20.66 -0.05 8.27
C LEU A 68 -21.91 0.23 7.42
N ALA A 69 -21.74 0.78 6.23
CA ALA A 69 -22.86 1.04 5.31
C ALA A 69 -23.54 -0.26 4.86
N HIS A 70 -22.74 -1.30 4.61
CA HIS A 70 -23.26 -2.62 4.24
C HIS A 70 -24.09 -3.24 5.37
N ARG A 71 -23.59 -3.22 6.59
CA ARG A 71 -24.32 -3.71 7.77
C ARG A 71 -25.62 -2.95 8.01
N GLU A 72 -25.61 -1.64 7.80
CA GLU A 72 -26.83 -0.82 7.93
C GLU A 72 -27.85 -1.16 6.82
N ALA A 73 -27.37 -1.37 5.59
CA ALA A 73 -28.23 -1.81 4.49
C ALA A 73 -28.85 -3.18 4.78
N GLU A 74 -28.07 -4.14 5.29
CA GLU A 74 -28.59 -5.45 5.70
C GLU A 74 -29.66 -5.33 6.77
N ARG A 75 -29.45 -4.52 7.80
CA ARG A 75 -30.47 -4.28 8.83
C ARG A 75 -31.74 -3.67 8.29
N ARG A 76 -31.65 -2.74 7.33
CA ARG A 76 -32.82 -2.15 6.66
C ARG A 76 -33.57 -3.17 5.82
N LEU A 77 -32.85 -4.03 5.10
CA LEU A 77 -33.44 -5.10 4.31
C LEU A 77 -34.15 -6.14 5.21
N GLU A 78 -33.55 -6.53 6.31
CA GLU A 78 -34.17 -7.43 7.28
C GLU A 78 -35.46 -6.84 7.88
N ARG A 79 -35.43 -5.57 8.26
CA ARG A 79 -36.63 -4.87 8.78
C ARG A 79 -37.73 -4.75 7.70
N ALA A 80 -37.36 -4.42 6.48
CA ALA A 80 -38.30 -4.37 5.38
C ALA A 80 -38.90 -5.74 5.06
N SER A 81 -38.09 -6.79 5.04
CA SER A 81 -38.53 -8.17 4.87
C SER A 81 -39.49 -8.61 5.98
N ALA A 82 -39.17 -8.31 7.22
CA ALA A 82 -40.01 -8.62 8.37
C ALA A 82 -41.35 -7.87 8.31
N THR A 83 -41.35 -6.61 7.91
CA THR A 83 -42.55 -5.80 7.73
C THR A 83 -43.45 -6.37 6.62
N ILE A 84 -42.86 -6.74 5.48
CA ILE A 84 -43.57 -7.36 4.37
C ILE A 84 -44.18 -8.71 4.79
N ARG A 85 -43.45 -9.55 5.47
CA ARG A 85 -43.93 -10.85 5.98
C ARG A 85 -45.07 -10.67 6.96
N ALA A 86 -44.97 -9.71 7.89
CA ALA A 86 -46.02 -9.40 8.83
C ALA A 86 -47.28 -8.91 8.12
N ALA A 87 -47.15 -8.02 7.14
CA ALA A 87 -48.27 -7.53 6.35
C ALA A 87 -48.95 -8.63 5.52
N LEU A 88 -48.17 -9.55 4.93
CA LEU A 88 -48.69 -10.71 4.21
C LEU A 88 -49.39 -11.70 5.16
N GLY A 89 -48.79 -11.96 6.33
CA GLY A 89 -49.36 -12.81 7.37
C GLY A 89 -50.69 -12.24 7.92
N GLU A 90 -50.77 -10.96 8.15
CA GLU A 90 -52.01 -10.28 8.54
C GLU A 90 -53.09 -10.36 7.44
N SER A 91 -52.69 -10.19 6.18
CA SER A 91 -53.60 -10.28 5.04
C SER A 91 -54.15 -11.74 4.88
N GLU A 92 -53.32 -12.74 5.04
CA GLU A 92 -53.73 -14.15 5.01
C GLU A 92 -54.65 -14.50 6.17
N ALA A 93 -54.42 -13.96 7.35
CA ALA A 93 -55.30 -14.19 8.52
C ALA A 93 -56.64 -13.52 8.34
N ASP A 94 -56.68 -12.33 7.77
CA ASP A 94 -57.91 -11.58 7.48
C ASP A 94 -58.75 -12.30 6.41
N ASP A 95 -58.10 -12.83 5.36
CA ASP A 95 -58.76 -13.65 4.34
C ASP A 95 -59.34 -14.96 4.91
N GLN A 96 -58.72 -15.55 5.92
CA GLN A 96 -59.19 -16.75 6.58
C GLN A 96 -60.35 -16.49 7.55
N GLU A 97 -60.39 -15.35 8.23
CA GLU A 97 -61.50 -14.98 9.10
C GLU A 97 -62.75 -14.60 8.32
N GLY A 98 -62.61 -14.18 7.07
CA GLY A 98 -63.71 -13.80 6.17
C GLY A 98 -64.47 -14.98 5.57
N VAL A 99 -64.03 -16.22 5.80
CA VAL A 99 -64.74 -17.44 5.39
C VAL A 99 -65.68 -17.87 6.52
N GLU A 100 -66.93 -17.46 6.44
CA GLU A 100 -67.96 -17.96 7.34
C GLU A 100 -68.13 -19.51 7.08
N PRO A 101 -68.23 -20.29 8.14
CA PRO A 101 -68.56 -21.71 7.96
C PRO A 101 -69.96 -21.82 7.36
N PRO A 102 -70.15 -22.74 6.42
CA PRO A 102 -71.46 -22.91 5.82
C PRO A 102 -72.46 -23.27 6.94
N GLU A 103 -73.53 -22.49 7.02
CA GLU A 103 -74.65 -22.82 7.92
C GLU A 103 -75.13 -24.24 7.54
N GLN A 104 -74.98 -25.15 8.49
CA GLN A 104 -75.65 -26.43 8.38
C GLN A 104 -77.12 -26.20 8.70
N GLU A 105 -77.96 -26.17 7.68
CA GLU A 105 -79.38 -26.29 7.87
C GLU A 105 -79.68 -27.65 8.50
N PRO A 106 -80.53 -27.67 9.53
CA PRO A 106 -80.96 -28.95 10.14
C PRO A 106 -81.84 -29.80 9.22
#